data_291a1dc85dc4bc08112825f57aec8a3b
#
_entry.id   291a1dc85dc4bc08112825f57aec8a3b
#
_cell.length_a   1.000
_cell.length_b   1.000
_cell.length_c   1.000
_cell.angle_alpha   90.00
_cell.angle_beta   90.00
_cell.angle_gamma   90.00
#
_symmetry.space_group_name_H-M   'P 1'
#
loop_
_entity.id
_entity.type
_entity.pdbx_description
1 polymer ?
#
loop_
_entity_poly.entity_id
_entity_poly.type
_entity_poly.pdbx_seq_one_letter_code
_entity_poly.pdbx_strand_id
1 'polypeptide(L)'
;MKEKIFFAHANGFPAEVYNDLFKRLPQFDIGYISKLGHGSYKIRSSWKDLVPEITDYFEANYTEPVWAIGHSFGAVILAFAAEQRPDLFKGLIMMDPPVLSRKIRWAMAISQFLGISDKIMPLAKKAANRSDCFPSKAFVAKK
;
A
#
# COMPACT_ATOMS: atom_id res chain seq x y z
N MET A 1 -23.93 -10.94 -10.02
CA MET A 1 -22.48 -10.98 -9.74
C MET A 1 -22.16 -9.89 -8.72
N LYS A 2 -21.21 -10.12 -7.79
CA LYS A 2 -20.75 -9.07 -6.88
C LYS A 2 -19.84 -8.10 -7.63
N GLU A 3 -19.89 -6.81 -7.25
CA GLU A 3 -18.95 -5.80 -7.77
C GLU A 3 -17.55 -6.14 -7.27
N LYS A 4 -16.58 -6.15 -8.17
CA LYS A 4 -15.17 -6.41 -7.85
C LYS A 4 -14.48 -5.15 -7.37
N ILE A 5 -13.76 -5.26 -6.24
CA ILE A 5 -12.95 -4.19 -5.65
C ILE A 5 -11.55 -4.73 -5.41
N PHE A 6 -10.53 -3.94 -5.70
CA PHE A 6 -9.17 -4.23 -5.29
C PHE A 6 -8.80 -3.39 -4.06
N PHE A 7 -8.15 -4.04 -3.08
CA PHE A 7 -7.67 -3.37 -1.86
C PHE A 7 -6.15 -3.43 -1.74
N ALA A 8 -5.51 -2.26 -1.54
CA ALA A 8 -4.07 -2.14 -1.27
C ALA A 8 -3.83 -1.71 0.18
N HIS A 9 -3.09 -2.52 0.92
CA HIS A 9 -2.84 -2.38 2.36
C HIS A 9 -1.83 -1.27 2.69
N ALA A 10 -1.80 -0.83 3.97
CA ALA A 10 -0.78 0.07 4.48
C ALA A 10 0.58 -0.63 4.63
N ASN A 11 1.67 0.15 4.56
CA ASN A 11 3.03 -0.37 4.75
C ASN A 11 3.19 -1.06 6.12
N GLY A 12 3.81 -2.24 6.13
CA GLY A 12 4.07 -3.02 7.32
C GLY A 12 2.84 -3.78 7.88
N PHE A 13 1.73 -3.83 7.12
CA PHE A 13 0.54 -4.61 7.47
C PHE A 13 0.15 -5.48 6.27
N PRO A 14 0.11 -6.81 6.40
CA PRO A 14 -0.44 -7.65 5.34
C PRO A 14 -1.94 -7.37 5.16
N ALA A 15 -2.47 -7.61 3.95
CA ALA A 15 -3.86 -7.30 3.62
C ALA A 15 -4.86 -8.06 4.51
N GLU A 16 -4.49 -9.21 5.04
CA GLU A 16 -5.32 -10.05 5.93
C GLU A 16 -5.68 -9.35 7.25
N VAL A 17 -4.93 -8.32 7.65
CA VAL A 17 -5.28 -7.48 8.82
C VAL A 17 -6.62 -6.78 8.63
N TYR A 18 -7.04 -6.56 7.38
CA TYR A 18 -8.30 -5.93 7.03
C TYR A 18 -9.47 -6.90 6.87
N ASN A 19 -9.30 -8.19 7.20
CA ASN A 19 -10.35 -9.20 7.05
C ASN A 19 -11.65 -8.86 7.77
N ASP A 20 -11.58 -8.19 8.92
CA ASP A 20 -12.79 -7.76 9.63
C ASP A 20 -13.53 -6.62 8.92
N LEU A 21 -12.81 -5.76 8.20
CA LEU A 21 -13.41 -4.79 7.28
C LEU A 21 -14.06 -5.51 6.09
N PHE A 22 -13.35 -6.46 5.47
CA PHE A 22 -13.84 -7.19 4.31
C PHE A 22 -15.12 -7.98 4.63
N LYS A 23 -15.21 -8.61 5.80
CA LYS A 23 -16.42 -9.31 6.26
C LYS A 23 -17.63 -8.38 6.42
N ARG A 24 -17.42 -7.09 6.67
CA ARG A 24 -18.49 -6.08 6.77
C ARG A 24 -18.96 -5.57 5.41
N LEU A 25 -18.33 -5.99 4.34
CA LEU A 25 -18.60 -5.60 2.96
C LEU A 25 -18.97 -6.82 2.09
N PRO A 26 -19.91 -7.69 2.52
CA PRO A 26 -20.18 -8.99 1.89
C PRO A 26 -20.79 -8.85 0.48
N GLN A 27 -21.26 -7.67 0.12
CA GLN A 27 -21.81 -7.36 -1.21
C GLN A 27 -20.74 -7.22 -2.29
N PHE A 28 -19.48 -7.05 -1.90
CA PHE A 28 -18.34 -6.91 -2.81
C PHE A 28 -17.48 -8.17 -2.87
N ASP A 29 -16.80 -8.36 -3.99
CA ASP A 29 -15.74 -9.34 -4.17
C ASP A 29 -14.40 -8.61 -4.08
N ILE A 30 -13.69 -8.77 -2.94
CA ILE A 30 -12.51 -7.96 -2.62
C ILE A 30 -11.25 -8.77 -2.90
N GLY A 31 -10.53 -8.39 -3.97
CA GLY A 31 -9.20 -8.89 -4.29
C GLY A 31 -8.11 -8.03 -3.62
N TYR A 32 -6.99 -8.66 -3.31
CA TYR A 32 -5.83 -7.96 -2.76
C TYR A 32 -4.53 -8.75 -2.99
N ILE A 33 -3.40 -8.06 -2.89
CA ILE A 33 -2.08 -8.68 -2.77
C ILE A 33 -1.76 -8.73 -1.28
N SER A 34 -1.45 -9.92 -0.76
CA SER A 34 -1.22 -10.14 0.68
C SER A 34 -0.13 -9.25 1.24
N LYS A 35 1.02 -9.19 0.57
CA LYS A 35 2.19 -8.39 0.97
C LYS A 35 2.77 -7.66 -0.24
N LEU A 36 2.20 -6.51 -0.56
CA LEU A 36 2.62 -5.66 -1.66
C LEU A 36 4.12 -5.30 -1.52
N GLY A 37 4.91 -5.51 -2.57
CA GLY A 37 6.35 -5.23 -2.60
C GLY A 37 7.24 -6.30 -1.97
N HIS A 38 6.69 -7.41 -1.48
CA HIS A 38 7.45 -8.51 -0.88
C HIS A 38 7.64 -9.73 -1.81
N GLY A 39 7.00 -9.72 -2.98
CA GLY A 39 7.11 -10.75 -4.01
C GLY A 39 8.31 -10.56 -4.95
N SER A 40 8.09 -10.82 -6.24
CA SER A 40 9.08 -10.65 -7.31
C SER A 40 9.41 -9.18 -7.59
N TYR A 41 8.46 -8.29 -7.33
CA TYR A 41 8.58 -6.86 -7.52
C TYR A 41 9.31 -6.24 -6.33
N LYS A 42 10.36 -5.46 -6.60
CA LYS A 42 11.21 -4.88 -5.55
C LYS A 42 11.27 -3.36 -5.69
N ILE A 43 11.19 -2.67 -4.56
CA ILE A 43 11.46 -1.24 -4.49
C ILE A 43 12.97 -1.04 -4.68
N ARG A 44 13.37 -0.33 -5.72
CA ARG A 44 14.76 0.02 -6.03
C ARG A 44 15.06 1.48 -5.67
N SER A 45 14.23 2.37 -6.17
CA SER A 45 14.44 3.82 -6.00
C SER A 45 13.18 4.55 -5.54
N SER A 46 12.00 4.00 -5.82
CA SER A 46 10.72 4.66 -5.59
C SER A 46 9.59 3.66 -5.40
N TRP A 47 8.54 4.06 -4.72
CA TRP A 47 7.30 3.29 -4.66
C TRP A 47 6.64 3.09 -6.03
N LYS A 48 6.99 3.90 -7.03
CA LYS A 48 6.56 3.69 -8.43
C LYS A 48 7.06 2.36 -9.00
N ASP A 49 8.14 1.79 -8.45
CA ASP A 49 8.67 0.50 -8.87
C ASP A 49 7.69 -0.67 -8.59
N LEU A 50 6.67 -0.45 -7.75
CA LEU A 50 5.61 -1.43 -7.46
C LEU A 50 4.37 -1.29 -8.35
N VAL A 51 4.33 -0.30 -9.23
CA VAL A 51 3.20 -0.14 -10.16
C VAL A 51 2.98 -1.39 -11.01
N PRO A 52 4.03 -2.04 -11.57
CA PRO A 52 3.86 -3.28 -12.32
C PRO A 52 3.19 -4.39 -11.52
N GLU A 53 3.43 -4.50 -10.20
CA GLU A 53 2.79 -5.51 -9.35
C GLU A 53 1.26 -5.33 -9.31
N ILE A 54 0.79 -4.08 -9.32
CA ILE A 54 -0.65 -3.75 -9.36
C ILE A 54 -1.22 -4.02 -10.74
N THR A 55 -0.57 -3.51 -11.80
CA THR A 55 -1.10 -3.63 -13.16
C THR A 55 -1.14 -5.07 -13.62
N ASP A 56 -0.10 -5.86 -13.34
CA ASP A 56 -0.04 -7.28 -13.69
C ASP A 56 -1.09 -8.09 -12.91
N TYR A 57 -1.30 -7.75 -11.61
CA TYR A 57 -2.38 -8.34 -10.83
C TYR A 57 -3.75 -8.02 -11.44
N PHE A 58 -3.99 -6.77 -11.87
CA PHE A 58 -5.27 -6.36 -12.47
C PHE A 58 -5.50 -7.10 -13.79
N GLU A 59 -4.52 -7.14 -14.67
CA GLU A 59 -4.61 -7.84 -15.97
C GLU A 59 -4.83 -9.36 -15.81
N ALA A 60 -4.25 -9.95 -14.77
CA ALA A 60 -4.42 -11.38 -14.51
C ALA A 60 -5.78 -11.75 -13.88
N ASN A 61 -6.41 -10.84 -13.13
CA ASN A 61 -7.59 -11.17 -12.31
C ASN A 61 -8.87 -10.46 -12.70
N TYR A 62 -8.79 -9.42 -13.54
CA TYR A 62 -9.93 -8.61 -13.92
C TYR A 62 -10.02 -8.47 -15.44
N THR A 63 -11.21 -8.66 -15.97
CA THR A 63 -11.52 -8.48 -17.41
C THR A 63 -12.06 -7.07 -17.71
N GLU A 64 -12.41 -6.31 -16.68
CA GLU A 64 -12.97 -4.97 -16.77
C GLU A 64 -12.30 -4.07 -15.72
N PRO A 65 -12.33 -2.74 -15.91
CA PRO A 65 -11.83 -1.80 -14.91
C PRO A 65 -12.50 -2.02 -13.55
N VAL A 66 -11.77 -1.81 -12.46
CA VAL A 66 -12.23 -2.08 -11.09
C VAL A 66 -12.18 -0.84 -10.21
N TRP A 67 -13.00 -0.83 -9.15
CA TRP A 67 -12.82 0.10 -8.05
C TRP A 67 -11.60 -0.31 -7.24
N ALA A 68 -10.70 0.64 -6.98
CA ALA A 68 -9.52 0.42 -6.16
C ALA A 68 -9.60 1.23 -4.87
N ILE A 69 -9.31 0.58 -3.73
CA ILE A 69 -9.29 1.20 -2.41
C ILE A 69 -7.88 1.02 -1.85
N GLY A 70 -7.20 2.10 -1.51
CA GLY A 70 -5.86 2.06 -0.92
C GLY A 70 -5.78 2.73 0.43
N HIS A 71 -5.09 2.09 1.39
CA HIS A 71 -4.79 2.69 2.68
C HIS A 71 -3.32 3.12 2.75
N SER A 72 -3.09 4.38 3.14
CA SER A 72 -1.75 4.93 3.38
C SER A 72 -0.81 4.69 2.19
N PHE A 73 0.22 3.86 2.35
CA PHE A 73 1.16 3.43 1.31
C PHE A 73 0.45 2.84 0.08
N GLY A 74 -0.54 1.94 0.28
CA GLY A 74 -1.31 1.34 -0.80
C GLY A 74 -2.07 2.37 -1.63
N ALA A 75 -2.59 3.43 -0.98
CA ALA A 75 -3.27 4.53 -1.68
C ALA A 75 -2.32 5.26 -2.65
N VAL A 76 -1.07 5.48 -2.24
CA VAL A 76 -0.06 6.15 -3.08
C VAL A 76 0.33 5.29 -4.29
N ILE A 77 0.52 3.97 -4.08
CA ILE A 77 0.89 3.08 -5.19
C ILE A 77 -0.27 2.97 -6.19
N LEU A 78 -1.51 2.84 -5.71
CA LEU A 78 -2.69 2.83 -6.58
C LEU A 78 -2.83 4.14 -7.36
N ALA A 79 -2.52 5.29 -6.77
CA ALA A 79 -2.53 6.57 -7.47
C ALA A 79 -1.50 6.60 -8.60
N PHE A 80 -0.28 6.07 -8.38
CA PHE A 80 0.71 5.93 -9.45
C PHE A 80 0.29 4.94 -10.54
N ALA A 81 -0.36 3.84 -10.15
CA ALA A 81 -0.89 2.87 -11.12
C ALA A 81 -2.01 3.49 -11.97
N ALA A 82 -2.93 4.24 -11.35
CA ALA A 82 -4.00 4.93 -12.06
C ALA A 82 -3.50 6.07 -12.96
N GLU A 83 -2.38 6.74 -12.58
CA GLU A 83 -1.71 7.72 -13.45
C GLU A 83 -1.16 7.07 -14.74
N GLN A 84 -0.60 5.86 -14.63
CA GLN A 84 0.02 5.16 -15.75
C GLN A 84 -0.98 4.36 -16.59
N ARG A 85 -1.97 3.72 -15.94
CA ARG A 85 -2.95 2.83 -16.56
C ARG A 85 -4.37 3.18 -16.07
N PRO A 86 -4.88 4.37 -16.42
CA PRO A 86 -6.23 4.80 -16.01
C PRO A 86 -7.32 3.88 -16.56
N ASP A 87 -7.07 3.18 -17.66
CA ASP A 87 -7.94 2.21 -18.29
C ASP A 87 -8.32 1.02 -17.38
N LEU A 88 -7.49 0.70 -16.38
CA LEU A 88 -7.73 -0.41 -15.44
C LEU A 88 -8.62 -0.02 -14.25
N PHE A 89 -8.95 1.25 -14.09
CA PHE A 89 -9.64 1.78 -12.92
C PHE A 89 -11.02 2.33 -13.25
N LYS A 90 -12.06 1.85 -12.57
CA LYS A 90 -13.37 2.53 -12.50
C LYS A 90 -13.30 3.79 -11.64
N GLY A 91 -12.48 3.73 -10.60
CA GLY A 91 -12.24 4.82 -9.69
C GLY A 91 -11.29 4.41 -8.56
N LEU A 92 -10.81 5.41 -7.82
CA LEU A 92 -9.84 5.25 -6.74
C LEU A 92 -10.34 5.91 -5.46
N ILE A 93 -10.38 5.14 -4.37
CA ILE A 93 -10.66 5.63 -3.02
C ILE A 93 -9.37 5.59 -2.21
N MET A 94 -8.93 6.74 -1.73
CA MET A 94 -7.70 6.87 -0.96
C MET A 94 -8.02 7.10 0.52
N MET A 95 -7.62 6.16 1.38
CA MET A 95 -7.78 6.24 2.82
C MET A 95 -6.45 6.66 3.44
N ASP A 96 -6.44 7.81 4.12
CA ASP A 96 -5.30 8.36 4.85
C ASP A 96 -3.97 8.35 4.03
N PRO A 97 -3.97 8.86 2.78
CA PRO A 97 -2.75 8.88 1.98
C PRO A 97 -1.74 9.85 2.61
N PRO A 98 -0.43 9.51 2.65
CA PRO A 98 0.60 10.40 3.15
C PRO A 98 0.84 11.56 2.18
N VAL A 99 -0.01 12.58 2.21
CA VAL A 99 0.12 13.78 1.40
C VAL A 99 1.17 14.70 2.04
N LEU A 100 2.39 14.58 1.60
CA LEU A 100 3.47 15.44 2.07
C LEU A 100 3.44 16.81 1.37
N SER A 101 3.44 17.88 2.15
CA SER A 101 3.55 19.23 1.59
C SER A 101 4.86 19.39 0.79
N ARG A 102 4.88 20.33 -0.17
CA ARG A 102 6.10 20.60 -0.98
C ARG A 102 7.33 20.86 -0.09
N LYS A 103 7.15 21.58 1.03
CA LYS A 103 8.23 21.88 1.98
C LYS A 103 8.80 20.62 2.63
N ILE A 104 7.95 19.69 3.07
CA ILE A 104 8.37 18.40 3.66
C ILE A 104 9.06 17.54 2.60
N ARG A 105 8.54 17.47 1.39
CA ARG A 105 9.17 16.74 0.27
C ARG A 105 10.58 17.27 -0.04
N TRP A 106 10.76 18.60 -0.09
CA TRP A 106 12.06 19.22 -0.28
C TRP A 106 13.01 18.92 0.90
N ALA A 107 12.54 19.05 2.14
CA ALA A 107 13.33 18.71 3.34
C ALA A 107 13.79 17.25 3.32
N MET A 108 12.91 16.32 2.91
CA MET A 108 13.25 14.90 2.77
C MET A 108 14.28 14.66 1.66
N ALA A 109 14.14 15.29 0.50
CA ALA A 109 15.09 15.17 -0.59
C ALA A 109 16.48 15.68 -0.19
N ILE A 110 16.56 16.83 0.49
CA ILE A 110 17.82 17.37 1.03
C ILE A 110 18.41 16.44 2.08
N SER A 111 17.60 15.87 2.99
CA SER A 111 18.08 14.95 4.04
C SER A 111 18.63 13.65 3.46
N GLN A 112 18.03 13.14 2.36
CA GLN A 112 18.55 11.99 1.63
C GLN A 112 19.89 12.31 0.96
N PHE A 113 19.99 13.45 0.33
CA PHE A 113 21.23 13.89 -0.31
C PHE A 113 22.38 14.07 0.70
N LEU A 114 22.06 14.53 1.92
CA LEU A 114 23.04 14.72 3.01
C LEU A 114 23.29 13.46 3.83
N GLY A 115 22.64 12.33 3.53
CA GLY A 115 22.80 11.05 4.26
C GLY A 115 22.30 11.06 5.71
N ILE A 116 21.43 12.03 6.08
CA ILE A 116 20.91 12.20 7.45
C ILE A 116 19.42 11.79 7.57
N SER A 117 18.88 11.14 6.56
CA SER A 117 17.47 10.71 6.49
C SER A 117 17.03 9.87 7.69
N ASP A 118 17.92 9.00 8.22
CA ASP A 118 17.63 8.12 9.35
C ASP A 118 17.41 8.86 10.67
N LYS A 119 17.96 10.08 10.81
CA LYS A 119 17.75 10.94 11.97
C LYS A 119 16.45 11.72 11.93
N ILE A 120 15.93 11.98 10.71
CA ILE A 120 14.75 12.82 10.49
C ILE A 120 13.47 11.98 10.39
N MET A 121 13.56 10.68 10.09
CA MET A 121 12.41 9.79 9.95
C MET A 121 12.42 8.63 10.97
N PRO A 122 12.15 8.90 12.27
CA PRO A 122 12.10 7.84 13.27
C PRO A 122 11.00 6.80 13.02
N LEU A 123 9.96 7.16 12.26
CA LEU A 123 8.88 6.24 11.85
C LEU A 123 9.34 5.20 10.82
N ALA A 124 10.22 5.55 9.88
CA ALA A 124 10.77 4.61 8.91
C ALA A 124 11.63 3.54 9.62
N LYS A 125 12.42 3.95 10.61
CA LYS A 125 13.22 3.04 11.42
C LYS A 125 12.36 2.13 12.32
N LYS A 126 11.24 2.65 12.87
CA LYS A 126 10.27 1.83 13.61
C LYS A 126 9.57 0.82 12.70
N ALA A 127 9.25 1.19 11.46
CA ALA A 127 8.63 0.27 10.49
C ALA A 127 9.60 -0.83 10.05
N ALA A 128 10.87 -0.49 9.79
CA ALA A 128 11.91 -1.45 9.41
C ALA A 128 12.25 -2.46 10.53
N ASN A 129 12.11 -2.05 11.79
CA ASN A 129 12.37 -2.91 12.96
C ASN A 129 11.11 -3.61 13.49
N ARG A 130 10.01 -3.57 12.75
CA ARG A 130 8.78 -4.25 13.17
C ARG A 130 8.93 -5.76 13.00
N SER A 131 8.67 -6.49 14.09
CA SER A 131 8.69 -7.95 14.05
C SER A 131 7.55 -8.46 13.16
N ASP A 132 7.88 -9.28 12.17
CA ASP A 132 6.91 -9.92 11.28
C ASP A 132 6.23 -11.14 11.92
N CYS A 133 6.70 -11.56 13.09
CA CYS A 133 6.19 -12.72 13.82
C CYS A 133 5.95 -12.38 15.28
N PHE A 134 4.75 -12.62 15.77
CA PHE A 134 4.35 -12.47 17.17
C PHE A 134 3.94 -13.83 17.74
N PRO A 135 4.49 -14.23 18.93
CA PRO A 135 4.22 -15.55 19.52
C PRO A 135 2.75 -15.80 19.87
N SER A 136 1.98 -14.75 20.15
CA SER A 136 0.53 -14.84 20.41
C SER A 136 -0.15 -13.49 20.31
N LYS A 137 -1.49 -13.49 20.17
CA LYS A 137 -2.32 -12.27 20.22
C LYS A 137 -2.18 -11.53 21.55
N ALA A 138 -1.99 -12.24 22.67
CA ALA A 138 -1.80 -11.65 23.99
C ALA A 138 -0.49 -10.86 24.11
N PHE A 139 0.55 -11.20 23.33
CA PHE A 139 1.83 -10.48 23.31
C PHE A 139 1.70 -9.11 22.63
N VAL A 140 0.83 -9.01 21.63
CA VAL A 140 0.59 -7.75 20.89
C VAL A 140 -0.19 -6.75 21.73
N ALA A 141 -1.10 -7.22 22.58
CA ALA A 141 -1.95 -6.36 23.43
C ALA A 141 -1.19 -5.68 24.59
N LYS A 142 0.05 -6.11 24.88
CA LYS A 142 0.89 -5.56 25.98
C LYS A 142 1.92 -4.52 25.53
N LYS A 143 1.97 -4.17 24.25
CA LYS A 143 2.82 -3.13 23.66
C LYS A 143 2.00 -1.94 23.16
#